data_82380fb19523dc151476aa3ced372b66
#
_entry.id   82380fb19523dc151476aa3ced372b66
#
_cell.length_a   1.000
_cell.length_b   1.000
_cell.length_c   1.000
_cell.angle_alpha   90.00
_cell.angle_beta   90.00
_cell.angle_gamma   90.00
#
_symmetry.space_group_name_H-M   'P 1'
#
loop_
_entity.id
_entity.type
_entity.pdbx_description
1 polymer ?
#
loop_
_entity_poly.entity_id
_entity_poly.type
_entity_poly.pdbx_seq_one_letter_code
_entity_poly.pdbx_strand_id
1 'polypeptide(L)'
;MRILQILPELNIGGVERGVCDLSKALVEKGHKSYVISNGGKLQSSLVESGGIHISMPIHIKRFKTLKLADELYKVIHDINPDIVHVRSRMPAWVAYYALKKFQYNKPVHISTFHGLYSFPIYSKVMAKVDHIISISRTVEDYIKTTYRVPDNKITVIHRGCDLSEFNQEPLSTSWKEAWYEEFPQTLNKKIIMLPARITKWKGVNDFIDLINLINDESIHGIVVGPVSKSKEKFFKKLQSKVKKFGLETKITFCGSRSDIVNIYKFADIVYNLSKTPEPFGRTTIEAASVGTKIMGWNHGGTKEILNELFPEGLVKLGDIQALKEKTIELILDSDKKPETNSFTSERMIDSTLEVYRSLLEKSS
;
A
#
# COMPACT_ATOMS: atom_id res chain seq x y z
N MET A 1 12.45 -9.01 -22.85
CA MET A 1 11.33 -8.06 -23.03
C MET A 1 11.83 -6.62 -22.82
N ARG A 2 11.20 -5.65 -23.47
CA ARG A 2 11.35 -4.22 -23.23
C ARG A 2 10.09 -3.70 -22.58
N ILE A 3 10.17 -3.28 -21.34
CA ILE A 3 9.00 -2.88 -20.54
C ILE A 3 9.08 -1.38 -20.27
N LEU A 4 8.01 -0.66 -20.60
CA LEU A 4 7.85 0.77 -20.30
C LEU A 4 6.80 0.96 -19.23
N GLN A 5 7.21 1.35 -18.03
CA GLN A 5 6.32 1.73 -16.94
C GLN A 5 6.07 3.25 -16.94
N ILE A 6 4.85 3.70 -16.70
CA ILE A 6 4.50 5.12 -16.71
C ILE A 6 3.73 5.48 -15.44
N LEU A 7 4.28 6.44 -14.65
CA LEU A 7 3.70 6.94 -13.42
C LEU A 7 3.91 8.46 -13.28
N PRO A 8 3.20 9.16 -12.38
CA PRO A 8 3.33 10.61 -12.26
C PRO A 8 4.71 11.06 -11.82
N GLU A 9 5.21 10.51 -10.73
CA GLU A 9 6.45 10.91 -10.03
C GLU A 9 7.09 9.69 -9.36
N LEU A 10 8.37 9.75 -9.04
CA LEU A 10 9.15 8.75 -8.30
C LEU A 10 9.46 9.23 -6.87
N ASN A 11 8.47 9.78 -6.17
CA ASN A 11 8.59 10.13 -4.76
C ASN A 11 8.41 8.90 -3.86
N ILE A 12 8.50 9.07 -2.53
CA ILE A 12 8.37 7.95 -1.59
C ILE A 12 6.89 7.57 -1.45
N GLY A 13 6.54 6.38 -1.92
CA GLY A 13 5.20 5.82 -1.85
C GLY A 13 5.17 4.34 -2.27
N GLY A 14 4.06 3.66 -2.00
CA GLY A 14 3.95 2.23 -2.28
C GLY A 14 3.89 1.89 -3.77
N VAL A 15 3.36 2.79 -4.62
CA VAL A 15 3.34 2.59 -6.07
C VAL A 15 4.73 2.79 -6.64
N GLU A 16 5.40 3.86 -6.22
CA GLU A 16 6.71 4.26 -6.67
C GLU A 16 7.78 3.23 -6.31
N ARG A 17 7.79 2.75 -5.05
CA ARG A 17 8.67 1.63 -4.63
C ARG A 17 8.42 0.40 -5.49
N GLY A 18 7.17 -0.04 -5.67
CA GLY A 18 6.85 -1.20 -6.49
C GLY A 18 7.22 -1.05 -7.97
N VAL A 19 7.32 0.17 -8.52
CA VAL A 19 7.88 0.43 -9.86
C VAL A 19 9.39 0.23 -9.86
N CYS A 20 10.09 0.73 -8.84
CA CYS A 20 11.55 0.56 -8.71
C CYS A 20 11.91 -0.92 -8.51
N ASP A 21 11.19 -1.62 -7.63
CA ASP A 21 11.42 -3.05 -7.35
C ASP A 21 11.23 -3.90 -8.61
N LEU A 22 10.13 -3.66 -9.34
CA LEU A 22 9.89 -4.35 -10.61
C LEU A 22 10.94 -3.98 -11.67
N SER A 23 11.37 -2.71 -11.71
CA SER A 23 12.42 -2.27 -12.64
C SER A 23 13.74 -2.98 -12.38
N LYS A 24 14.15 -3.05 -11.11
CA LYS A 24 15.35 -3.78 -10.67
C LYS A 24 15.27 -5.25 -11.06
N ALA A 25 14.19 -5.93 -10.73
CA ALA A 25 14.00 -7.34 -11.06
C ALA A 25 13.97 -7.62 -12.57
N LEU A 26 13.40 -6.71 -13.37
CA LEU A 26 13.45 -6.80 -14.84
C LEU A 26 14.90 -6.76 -15.35
N VAL A 27 15.72 -5.84 -14.85
CA VAL A 27 17.12 -5.71 -15.23
C VAL A 27 17.93 -6.94 -14.80
N GLU A 28 17.76 -7.40 -13.57
CA GLU A 28 18.43 -8.60 -13.04
C GLU A 28 18.09 -9.87 -13.83
N LYS A 29 16.88 -9.94 -14.39
CA LYS A 29 16.44 -11.04 -15.27
C LYS A 29 16.77 -10.82 -16.77
N GLY A 30 17.64 -9.84 -17.09
CA GLY A 30 18.12 -9.57 -18.45
C GLY A 30 17.11 -8.85 -19.37
N HIS A 31 16.10 -8.18 -18.80
CA HIS A 31 15.12 -7.40 -19.55
C HIS A 31 15.49 -5.90 -19.54
N LYS A 32 14.99 -5.13 -20.52
CA LYS A 32 15.15 -3.68 -20.55
C LYS A 32 13.96 -3.01 -19.83
N SER A 33 14.25 -2.24 -18.81
CA SER A 33 13.25 -1.50 -18.02
C SER A 33 13.37 -0.01 -18.28
N TYR A 34 12.27 0.59 -18.78
CA TYR A 34 12.11 2.02 -18.99
C TYR A 34 11.04 2.55 -18.05
N VAL A 35 11.27 3.72 -17.46
CA VAL A 35 10.30 4.35 -16.56
C VAL A 35 10.14 5.83 -16.95
N ILE A 36 8.91 6.21 -17.32
CA ILE A 36 8.54 7.61 -17.55
C ILE A 36 7.87 8.18 -16.30
N SER A 37 8.41 9.31 -15.82
CA SER A 37 7.83 10.10 -14.74
C SER A 37 8.39 11.53 -14.74
N ASN A 38 7.85 12.39 -13.86
CA ASN A 38 8.43 13.73 -13.61
C ASN A 38 9.70 13.69 -12.73
N GLY A 39 10.27 12.49 -12.45
CA GLY A 39 11.36 12.32 -11.51
C GLY A 39 10.89 12.25 -10.06
N GLY A 40 11.82 12.35 -9.11
CA GLY A 40 11.57 12.29 -7.67
C GLY A 40 12.69 11.61 -6.89
N LYS A 41 12.50 11.43 -5.58
CA LYS A 41 13.54 10.94 -4.66
C LYS A 41 14.07 9.53 -4.98
N LEU A 42 13.25 8.68 -5.62
CA LEU A 42 13.63 7.31 -5.97
C LEU A 42 14.26 7.20 -7.37
N GLN A 43 14.43 8.32 -8.11
CA GLN A 43 14.98 8.29 -9.46
C GLN A 43 16.42 7.77 -9.48
N SER A 44 17.27 8.24 -8.57
CA SER A 44 18.68 7.80 -8.49
C SER A 44 18.78 6.30 -8.27
N SER A 45 18.03 5.77 -7.29
CA SER A 45 18.00 4.34 -6.98
C SER A 45 17.51 3.50 -8.17
N LEU A 46 16.52 3.98 -8.93
CA LEU A 46 16.05 3.31 -10.14
C LEU A 46 17.15 3.22 -11.20
N VAL A 47 17.90 4.31 -11.43
CA VAL A 47 18.98 4.35 -12.42
C VAL A 47 20.18 3.52 -11.97
N GLU A 48 20.56 3.58 -10.70
CA GLU A 48 21.63 2.77 -10.11
C GLU A 48 21.35 1.26 -10.21
N SER A 49 20.07 0.86 -10.17
CA SER A 49 19.66 -0.53 -10.39
C SER A 49 19.58 -0.93 -11.88
N GLY A 50 20.02 -0.07 -12.80
CA GLY A 50 20.07 -0.31 -14.26
C GLY A 50 18.77 0.02 -15.01
N GLY A 51 17.78 0.60 -14.36
CA GLY A 51 16.57 1.12 -15.01
C GLY A 51 16.85 2.41 -15.79
N ILE A 52 16.16 2.61 -16.91
CA ILE A 52 16.28 3.81 -17.75
C ILE A 52 15.14 4.76 -17.42
N HIS A 53 15.45 5.91 -16.83
CA HIS A 53 14.47 6.96 -16.53
C HIS A 53 14.35 7.97 -17.68
N ILE A 54 13.11 8.28 -18.07
CA ILE A 54 12.79 9.32 -19.05
C ILE A 54 11.91 10.36 -18.36
N SER A 55 12.41 11.59 -18.28
CA SER A 55 11.67 12.68 -17.63
C SER A 55 10.57 13.21 -18.53
N MET A 56 9.31 13.24 -18.01
CA MET A 56 8.17 13.82 -18.69
C MET A 56 7.20 14.39 -17.64
N PRO A 57 6.65 15.63 -17.79
CA PRO A 57 5.80 16.27 -16.79
C PRO A 57 4.36 15.71 -16.77
N ILE A 58 4.24 14.39 -16.70
CA ILE A 58 3.00 13.62 -16.82
C ILE A 58 2.17 13.61 -15.51
N HIS A 59 2.72 14.21 -14.44
CA HIS A 59 2.07 14.33 -13.12
C HIS A 59 0.98 15.40 -13.07
N ILE A 60 1.02 16.38 -13.98
CA ILE A 60 0.13 17.55 -13.97
C ILE A 60 -1.29 17.13 -14.37
N LYS A 61 -2.26 17.32 -13.45
CA LYS A 61 -3.67 16.97 -13.66
C LYS A 61 -4.43 18.10 -14.39
N ARG A 62 -4.03 18.38 -15.63
CA ARG A 62 -4.66 19.40 -16.50
C ARG A 62 -4.88 18.84 -17.90
N PHE A 63 -5.88 19.35 -18.62
CA PHE A 63 -6.14 18.95 -20.03
C PHE A 63 -4.93 19.20 -20.95
N LYS A 64 -4.12 20.25 -20.68
CA LYS A 64 -2.88 20.51 -21.43
C LYS A 64 -1.89 19.34 -21.38
N THR A 65 -1.91 18.53 -20.33
CA THR A 65 -1.04 17.35 -20.21
C THR A 65 -1.33 16.29 -21.28
N LEU A 66 -2.55 16.28 -21.82
CA LEU A 66 -2.89 15.36 -22.93
C LEU A 66 -2.11 15.67 -24.22
N LYS A 67 -1.58 16.88 -24.40
CA LYS A 67 -0.68 17.23 -25.51
C LYS A 67 0.63 16.45 -25.49
N LEU A 68 1.03 15.94 -24.31
CA LEU A 68 2.20 15.05 -24.19
C LEU A 68 1.98 13.69 -24.91
N ALA A 69 0.77 13.39 -25.38
CA ALA A 69 0.51 12.16 -26.13
C ALA A 69 1.33 12.07 -27.43
N ASP A 70 1.63 13.21 -28.07
CA ASP A 70 2.46 13.24 -29.28
C ASP A 70 3.94 12.94 -28.96
N GLU A 71 4.43 13.51 -27.88
CA GLU A 71 5.78 13.26 -27.39
C GLU A 71 5.90 11.81 -26.89
N LEU A 72 4.94 11.34 -26.10
CA LEU A 72 4.92 9.96 -25.64
C LEU A 72 4.84 8.94 -26.78
N TYR A 73 4.07 9.25 -27.84
CA TYR A 73 4.02 8.40 -29.03
C TYR A 73 5.41 8.25 -29.67
N LYS A 74 6.17 9.34 -29.83
CA LYS A 74 7.54 9.29 -30.36
C LYS A 74 8.46 8.44 -29.45
N VAL A 75 8.40 8.67 -28.14
CA VAL A 75 9.19 7.91 -27.17
C VAL A 75 8.86 6.41 -27.24
N ILE A 76 7.56 6.05 -27.30
CA ILE A 76 7.15 4.64 -27.44
C ILE A 76 7.62 4.05 -28.76
N HIS A 77 7.53 4.82 -29.86
CA HIS A 77 8.00 4.39 -31.17
C HIS A 77 9.52 4.11 -31.17
N ASP A 78 10.32 5.00 -30.59
CA ASP A 78 11.78 4.88 -30.55
C ASP A 78 12.26 3.75 -29.63
N ILE A 79 11.64 3.56 -28.46
CA ILE A 79 11.93 2.46 -27.54
C ILE A 79 11.45 1.14 -28.14
N ASN A 80 10.35 1.16 -28.86
CA ASN A 80 9.62 -0.02 -29.34
C ASN A 80 9.44 -1.06 -28.20
N PRO A 81 8.74 -0.71 -27.10
CA PRO A 81 8.55 -1.62 -25.97
C PRO A 81 7.56 -2.75 -26.33
N ASP A 82 7.75 -3.91 -25.74
CA ASP A 82 6.79 -5.01 -25.85
C ASP A 82 5.52 -4.69 -25.03
N ILE A 83 5.70 -4.00 -23.88
CA ILE A 83 4.61 -3.66 -22.95
C ILE A 83 4.72 -2.20 -22.52
N VAL A 84 3.58 -1.51 -22.50
CA VAL A 84 3.36 -0.22 -21.84
C VAL A 84 2.48 -0.44 -20.61
N HIS A 85 3.03 -0.23 -19.42
CA HIS A 85 2.34 -0.46 -18.15
C HIS A 85 2.08 0.86 -17.40
N VAL A 86 0.84 1.30 -17.34
CA VAL A 86 0.43 2.53 -16.66
C VAL A 86 0.05 2.27 -15.20
N ARG A 87 0.53 3.15 -14.30
CA ARG A 87 0.35 3.02 -12.86
C ARG A 87 -0.59 4.07 -12.26
N SER A 88 -1.11 4.99 -13.06
CA SER A 88 -1.97 6.09 -12.58
C SER A 88 -2.81 6.69 -13.70
N ARG A 89 -3.89 7.36 -13.30
CA ARG A 89 -4.96 7.84 -14.18
C ARG A 89 -4.51 8.86 -15.24
N MET A 90 -3.73 9.89 -14.88
CA MET A 90 -3.29 10.88 -15.87
C MET A 90 -2.26 10.29 -16.85
N PRO A 91 -1.23 9.56 -16.40
CA PRO A 91 -0.39 8.75 -17.28
C PRO A 91 -1.18 7.83 -18.22
N ALA A 92 -2.23 7.17 -17.70
CA ALA A 92 -3.09 6.31 -18.52
C ALA A 92 -3.84 7.07 -19.61
N TRP A 93 -4.31 8.29 -19.35
CA TRP A 93 -4.93 9.13 -20.39
C TRP A 93 -3.94 9.49 -21.47
N VAL A 94 -2.73 9.92 -21.12
CA VAL A 94 -1.69 10.28 -22.10
C VAL A 94 -1.29 9.06 -22.92
N ALA A 95 -1.05 7.90 -22.25
CA ALA A 95 -0.72 6.65 -22.93
C ALA A 95 -1.85 6.18 -23.87
N TYR A 96 -3.11 6.29 -23.43
CA TYR A 96 -4.27 5.92 -24.24
C TYR A 96 -4.33 6.70 -25.56
N TYR A 97 -4.09 8.02 -25.53
CA TYR A 97 -4.07 8.82 -26.75
C TYR A 97 -2.80 8.60 -27.59
N ALA A 98 -1.65 8.38 -26.98
CA ALA A 98 -0.41 8.03 -27.69
C ALA A 98 -0.56 6.69 -28.43
N LEU A 99 -1.05 5.65 -27.74
CA LEU A 99 -1.20 4.32 -28.29
C LEU A 99 -2.28 4.22 -29.39
N LYS A 100 -3.27 5.12 -29.40
CA LYS A 100 -4.24 5.22 -30.50
C LYS A 100 -3.63 5.63 -31.84
N LYS A 101 -2.43 6.19 -31.85
CA LYS A 101 -1.73 6.63 -33.09
C LYS A 101 -1.02 5.48 -33.80
N PHE A 102 -0.81 4.36 -33.10
CA PHE A 102 -0.20 3.18 -33.71
C PHE A 102 -1.19 2.47 -34.63
N GLN A 103 -0.81 2.31 -35.88
CA GLN A 103 -1.55 1.52 -36.87
C GLN A 103 -1.10 0.06 -36.87
N TYR A 104 0.22 -0.18 -36.65
CA TYR A 104 0.86 -1.48 -36.60
C TYR A 104 1.83 -1.54 -35.42
N ASN A 105 2.18 -2.73 -34.99
CA ASN A 105 3.17 -2.99 -33.92
C ASN A 105 2.89 -2.23 -32.61
N LYS A 106 1.60 -2.10 -32.27
CA LYS A 106 1.19 -1.47 -31.03
C LYS A 106 1.62 -2.34 -29.84
N PRO A 107 2.36 -1.81 -28.85
CA PRO A 107 2.72 -2.57 -27.66
C PRO A 107 1.49 -2.96 -26.84
N VAL A 108 1.58 -4.06 -26.09
CA VAL A 108 0.53 -4.48 -25.15
C VAL A 108 0.37 -3.42 -24.07
N HIS A 109 -0.85 -2.94 -23.87
CA HIS A 109 -1.17 -1.90 -22.90
C HIS A 109 -1.78 -2.48 -21.62
N ILE A 110 -1.11 -2.29 -20.49
CA ILE A 110 -1.53 -2.83 -19.18
C ILE A 110 -1.71 -1.69 -18.20
N SER A 111 -2.64 -1.86 -17.26
CA SER A 111 -2.77 -0.96 -16.10
C SER A 111 -2.73 -1.74 -14.78
N THR A 112 -2.23 -1.10 -13.71
CA THR A 112 -2.46 -1.58 -12.35
C THR A 112 -3.41 -0.63 -11.62
N PHE A 113 -4.50 -1.18 -11.08
CA PHE A 113 -5.40 -0.46 -10.18
C PHE A 113 -4.85 -0.55 -8.74
N HIS A 114 -4.45 0.59 -8.21
CA HIS A 114 -3.87 0.71 -6.86
C HIS A 114 -4.88 1.13 -5.79
N GLY A 115 -6.16 1.19 -6.12
CA GLY A 115 -7.19 1.61 -5.17
C GLY A 115 -8.59 1.74 -5.76
N LEU A 116 -9.53 2.07 -4.87
CA LEU A 116 -10.92 2.36 -5.19
C LEU A 116 -11.03 3.84 -5.58
N TYR A 117 -11.11 4.14 -6.84
CA TYR A 117 -11.04 5.52 -7.34
C TYR A 117 -12.36 6.27 -7.19
N SER A 118 -12.33 7.43 -6.55
CA SER A 118 -13.50 8.25 -6.24
C SER A 118 -14.17 8.94 -7.46
N PHE A 119 -13.54 8.95 -8.63
CA PHE A 119 -14.05 9.56 -9.86
C PHE A 119 -14.11 8.54 -11.00
N PRO A 120 -15.16 7.71 -11.09
CA PRO A 120 -15.23 6.61 -12.05
C PRO A 120 -15.07 7.04 -13.51
N ILE A 121 -15.73 8.13 -13.93
CA ILE A 121 -15.68 8.63 -15.33
C ILE A 121 -14.22 8.97 -15.72
N TYR A 122 -13.50 9.70 -14.87
CA TYR A 122 -12.10 10.04 -15.12
C TYR A 122 -11.19 8.80 -15.03
N SER A 123 -11.51 7.88 -14.13
CA SER A 123 -10.72 6.69 -13.90
C SER A 123 -10.96 5.56 -14.91
N LYS A 124 -12.02 5.65 -15.72
CA LYS A 124 -12.36 4.64 -16.74
C LYS A 124 -11.24 4.36 -17.73
N VAL A 125 -10.33 5.31 -17.93
CA VAL A 125 -9.16 5.12 -18.80
C VAL A 125 -8.25 3.97 -18.32
N MET A 126 -8.18 3.74 -17.02
CA MET A 126 -7.43 2.62 -16.47
C MET A 126 -7.98 1.25 -16.88
N ALA A 127 -9.28 1.20 -17.25
CA ALA A 127 -9.95 0.00 -17.76
C ALA A 127 -9.95 -0.07 -19.32
N LYS A 128 -9.44 0.97 -20.02
CA LYS A 128 -9.31 0.99 -21.49
C LYS A 128 -7.93 0.48 -21.92
N VAL A 129 -7.59 -0.70 -21.47
CA VAL A 129 -6.31 -1.37 -21.69
C VAL A 129 -6.53 -2.81 -22.18
N ASP A 130 -5.51 -3.47 -22.62
CA ASP A 130 -5.58 -4.86 -23.07
C ASP A 130 -5.72 -5.80 -21.85
N HIS A 131 -5.04 -5.49 -20.73
CA HIS A 131 -5.13 -6.25 -19.49
C HIS A 131 -4.97 -5.38 -18.24
N ILE A 132 -5.59 -5.81 -17.13
CA ILE A 132 -5.60 -5.09 -15.85
C ILE A 132 -4.99 -5.98 -14.76
N ILE A 133 -4.07 -5.42 -14.00
CA ILE A 133 -3.63 -6.00 -12.73
C ILE A 133 -4.41 -5.31 -11.60
N SER A 134 -5.13 -6.11 -10.82
CA SER A 134 -5.78 -5.68 -9.59
C SER A 134 -4.92 -6.05 -8.38
N ILE A 135 -4.75 -5.11 -7.43
CA ILE A 135 -3.91 -5.36 -6.25
C ILE A 135 -4.58 -6.19 -5.16
N SER A 136 -5.87 -6.52 -5.32
CA SER A 136 -6.67 -7.31 -4.38
C SER A 136 -7.98 -7.74 -5.04
N ARG A 137 -8.67 -8.71 -4.46
CA ARG A 137 -10.04 -9.08 -4.87
C ARG A 137 -11.03 -7.95 -4.61
N THR A 138 -10.86 -7.19 -3.53
CA THR A 138 -11.66 -5.97 -3.25
C THR A 138 -11.56 -4.95 -4.39
N VAL A 139 -10.38 -4.75 -4.96
CA VAL A 139 -10.18 -3.86 -6.11
C VAL A 139 -10.69 -4.51 -7.40
N GLU A 140 -10.55 -5.82 -7.57
CA GLU A 140 -11.11 -6.57 -8.69
C GLU A 140 -12.64 -6.43 -8.74
N ASP A 141 -13.35 -6.64 -7.64
CA ASP A 141 -14.79 -6.49 -7.54
C ASP A 141 -15.23 -5.06 -7.87
N TYR A 142 -14.46 -4.07 -7.39
CA TYR A 142 -14.69 -2.67 -7.74
C TYR A 142 -14.53 -2.43 -9.25
N ILE A 143 -13.51 -2.99 -9.90
CA ILE A 143 -13.29 -2.85 -11.34
C ILE A 143 -14.46 -3.48 -12.13
N LYS A 144 -14.86 -4.71 -11.76
CA LYS A 144 -15.96 -5.44 -12.41
C LYS A 144 -17.28 -4.69 -12.28
N THR A 145 -17.62 -4.25 -11.07
CA THR A 145 -18.90 -3.57 -10.80
C THR A 145 -18.97 -2.16 -11.38
N THR A 146 -17.86 -1.39 -11.31
CA THR A 146 -17.83 0.02 -11.72
C THR A 146 -17.62 0.20 -13.21
N TYR A 147 -16.74 -0.60 -13.82
CA TYR A 147 -16.33 -0.44 -15.23
C TYR A 147 -16.84 -1.55 -16.15
N ARG A 148 -17.47 -2.59 -15.60
CA ARG A 148 -18.00 -3.76 -16.34
C ARG A 148 -16.91 -4.46 -17.16
N VAL A 149 -15.72 -4.61 -16.59
CA VAL A 149 -14.61 -5.32 -17.21
C VAL A 149 -14.83 -6.83 -17.04
N PRO A 150 -14.67 -7.65 -18.11
CA PRO A 150 -14.80 -9.10 -18.02
C PRO A 150 -13.62 -9.73 -17.27
N ASP A 151 -13.87 -10.87 -16.64
CA ASP A 151 -12.93 -11.57 -15.77
C ASP A 151 -11.60 -11.91 -16.44
N ASN A 152 -11.65 -12.34 -17.70
CA ASN A 152 -10.47 -12.71 -18.49
C ASN A 152 -9.50 -11.57 -18.79
N LYS A 153 -9.90 -10.32 -18.50
CA LYS A 153 -9.05 -9.12 -18.62
C LYS A 153 -8.45 -8.67 -17.30
N ILE A 154 -8.69 -9.36 -16.20
CA ILE A 154 -8.21 -8.97 -14.88
C ILE A 154 -7.41 -10.11 -14.27
N THR A 155 -6.23 -9.81 -13.75
CA THR A 155 -5.46 -10.72 -12.89
C THR A 155 -5.26 -10.05 -11.54
N VAL A 156 -5.58 -10.77 -10.46
CA VAL A 156 -5.29 -10.31 -9.11
C VAL A 156 -3.85 -10.66 -8.77
N ILE A 157 -3.06 -9.63 -8.52
CA ILE A 157 -1.70 -9.75 -7.99
C ILE A 157 -1.62 -8.90 -6.74
N HIS A 158 -1.65 -9.56 -5.59
CA HIS A 158 -1.58 -8.88 -4.31
C HIS A 158 -0.27 -8.08 -4.17
N ARG A 159 -0.33 -6.99 -3.41
CA ARG A 159 0.88 -6.22 -3.09
C ARG A 159 1.79 -7.07 -2.20
N GLY A 160 3.09 -6.91 -2.40
CA GLY A 160 4.08 -7.61 -1.61
C GLY A 160 4.69 -6.76 -0.50
N CYS A 161 5.25 -7.45 0.49
CA CYS A 161 6.12 -6.93 1.54
C CYS A 161 7.53 -7.44 1.29
N ASP A 162 8.53 -6.60 1.49
CA ASP A 162 9.93 -7.00 1.44
C ASP A 162 10.31 -7.69 2.76
N LEU A 163 10.49 -8.99 2.73
CA LEU A 163 10.82 -9.77 3.92
C LEU A 163 12.27 -9.57 4.40
N SER A 164 13.15 -8.96 3.60
CA SER A 164 14.48 -8.58 4.06
C SER A 164 14.42 -7.35 4.99
N GLU A 165 13.50 -6.41 4.72
CA GLU A 165 13.22 -5.25 5.57
C GLU A 165 12.31 -5.63 6.75
N PHE A 166 11.17 -6.30 6.47
CA PHE A 166 10.17 -6.70 7.47
C PHE A 166 10.37 -8.15 7.91
N ASN A 167 11.46 -8.40 8.62
CA ASN A 167 11.86 -9.71 9.14
C ASN A 167 11.53 -9.88 10.62
N GLN A 168 11.68 -11.11 11.13
CA GLN A 168 11.42 -11.46 12.53
C GLN A 168 12.69 -11.40 13.42
N GLU A 169 13.76 -10.75 12.99
CA GLU A 169 14.94 -10.56 13.81
C GLU A 169 14.59 -9.78 15.07
N PRO A 170 15.19 -10.14 16.23
CA PRO A 170 14.92 -9.46 17.50
C PRO A 170 15.25 -7.97 17.45
N LEU A 171 14.49 -7.18 18.19
CA LEU A 171 14.81 -5.77 18.43
C LEU A 171 16.12 -5.60 19.18
N SER A 172 16.97 -4.67 18.74
CA SER A 172 18.18 -4.33 19.47
C SER A 172 17.87 -3.68 20.82
N THR A 173 18.72 -3.94 21.82
CA THR A 173 18.60 -3.34 23.15
C THR A 173 18.71 -1.81 23.07
N SER A 174 19.64 -1.29 22.28
CA SER A 174 19.84 0.15 22.07
C SER A 174 18.60 0.86 21.49
N TRP A 175 17.86 0.20 20.57
CA TRP A 175 16.62 0.79 20.07
C TRP A 175 15.54 0.84 21.16
N LYS A 176 15.42 -0.21 21.99
CA LYS A 176 14.46 -0.23 23.12
C LYS A 176 14.78 0.86 24.15
N GLU A 177 16.05 1.03 24.49
CA GLU A 177 16.50 2.08 25.41
C GLU A 177 16.15 3.46 24.87
N ALA A 178 16.50 3.77 23.62
CA ALA A 178 16.15 5.04 22.98
C ALA A 178 14.62 5.25 22.89
N TRP A 179 13.85 4.18 22.65
CA TRP A 179 12.38 4.26 22.65
C TRP A 179 11.84 4.63 24.03
N TYR A 180 12.34 4.03 25.11
CA TYR A 180 11.89 4.31 26.47
C TYR A 180 12.35 5.70 26.97
N GLU A 181 13.48 6.22 26.48
CA GLU A 181 13.89 7.61 26.73
C GLU A 181 12.90 8.60 26.07
N GLU A 182 12.47 8.33 24.83
CA GLU A 182 11.53 9.19 24.10
C GLU A 182 10.09 9.02 24.63
N PHE A 183 9.69 7.80 24.99
CA PHE A 183 8.32 7.43 25.40
C PHE A 183 8.30 6.64 26.72
N PRO A 184 8.72 7.22 27.86
CA PRO A 184 8.85 6.51 29.14
C PRO A 184 7.53 5.92 29.64
N GLN A 185 6.38 6.47 29.25
CA GLN A 185 5.06 5.96 29.59
C GLN A 185 4.74 4.58 28.99
N THR A 186 5.55 4.09 28.05
CA THR A 186 5.41 2.76 27.45
C THR A 186 6.18 1.67 28.18
N LEU A 187 7.00 2.04 29.17
CA LEU A 187 7.83 1.09 29.93
C LEU A 187 6.94 0.12 30.72
N ASN A 188 7.25 -1.18 30.61
CA ASN A 188 6.52 -2.26 31.26
C ASN A 188 5.01 -2.33 30.89
N LYS A 189 4.63 -1.85 29.71
CA LYS A 189 3.27 -1.91 29.19
C LYS A 189 3.16 -2.91 28.04
N LYS A 190 1.97 -3.48 27.89
CA LYS A 190 1.55 -4.13 26.65
C LYS A 190 1.21 -3.07 25.61
N ILE A 191 1.86 -3.13 24.48
CA ILE A 191 1.75 -2.08 23.45
C ILE A 191 0.77 -2.50 22.37
N ILE A 192 -0.31 -1.72 22.22
CA ILE A 192 -1.22 -1.84 21.09
C ILE A 192 -1.03 -0.67 20.13
N MET A 193 -0.94 -0.95 18.83
CA MET A 193 -0.50 0.02 17.83
C MET A 193 -1.51 0.22 16.71
N LEU A 194 -1.81 1.49 16.37
CA LEU A 194 -2.53 1.86 15.15
C LEU A 194 -1.59 2.62 14.19
N PRO A 195 -1.03 1.94 13.17
CA PRO A 195 -0.21 2.58 12.14
C PRO A 195 -1.11 3.25 11.10
N ALA A 196 -1.35 4.55 11.24
CA ALA A 196 -2.29 5.26 10.38
C ALA A 196 -1.98 6.75 10.21
N ARG A 197 -2.09 7.25 8.99
CA ARG A 197 -2.25 8.70 8.78
C ARG A 197 -3.48 9.18 9.53
N ILE A 198 -3.39 10.33 10.21
CA ILE A 198 -4.51 10.87 10.98
C ILE A 198 -5.60 11.40 10.04
N THR A 199 -6.57 10.53 9.75
CA THR A 199 -7.75 10.82 8.92
C THR A 199 -8.99 10.17 9.51
N LYS A 200 -10.19 10.70 9.18
CA LYS A 200 -11.46 10.21 9.75
C LYS A 200 -11.73 8.72 9.46
N TRP A 201 -11.30 8.23 8.31
CA TRP A 201 -11.61 6.88 7.84
C TRP A 201 -10.61 5.82 8.34
N LYS A 202 -9.46 6.21 8.89
CA LYS A 202 -8.43 5.29 9.40
C LYS A 202 -8.70 4.75 10.83
N GLY A 203 -9.86 5.05 11.41
CA GLY A 203 -10.31 4.42 12.64
C GLY A 203 -9.65 4.90 13.93
N VAL A 204 -8.93 6.05 13.93
CA VAL A 204 -8.29 6.58 15.14
C VAL A 204 -9.31 6.83 16.27
N ASN A 205 -10.55 7.23 15.93
CA ASN A 205 -11.62 7.36 16.93
C ASN A 205 -11.96 6.02 17.58
N ASP A 206 -12.07 4.95 16.80
CA ASP A 206 -12.41 3.62 17.28
C ASP A 206 -11.28 3.05 18.15
N PHE A 207 -10.03 3.37 17.82
CA PHE A 207 -8.87 3.01 18.63
C PHE A 207 -8.88 3.73 20.00
N ILE A 208 -9.24 5.02 20.05
CA ILE A 208 -9.41 5.75 21.33
C ILE A 208 -10.57 5.14 22.14
N ASP A 209 -11.69 4.82 21.48
CA ASP A 209 -12.84 4.16 22.14
C ASP A 209 -12.48 2.78 22.68
N LEU A 210 -11.69 2.00 21.94
CA LEU A 210 -11.15 0.72 22.38
C LEU A 210 -10.35 0.85 23.69
N ILE A 211 -9.37 1.79 23.72
CA ILE A 211 -8.51 1.99 24.89
C ILE A 211 -9.33 2.46 26.11
N ASN A 212 -10.30 3.35 25.87
CA ASN A 212 -11.21 3.78 26.92
C ASN A 212 -12.05 2.62 27.48
N LEU A 213 -12.49 1.71 26.60
CA LEU A 213 -13.31 0.56 26.99
C LEU A 213 -12.48 -0.53 27.67
N ILE A 214 -11.23 -0.74 27.27
CA ILE A 214 -10.30 -1.67 27.93
C ILE A 214 -10.01 -1.19 29.35
N ASN A 215 -9.68 0.07 29.52
CA ASN A 215 -9.40 0.74 30.80
C ASN A 215 -8.42 -0.03 31.71
N ASP A 216 -7.37 -0.58 31.16
CA ASP A 216 -6.31 -1.33 31.85
C ASP A 216 -5.02 -0.52 31.88
N GLU A 217 -4.42 -0.35 33.06
CA GLU A 217 -3.16 0.38 33.25
C GLU A 217 -1.95 -0.35 32.67
N SER A 218 -2.03 -1.65 32.47
CA SER A 218 -0.95 -2.45 31.87
C SER A 218 -0.88 -2.33 30.35
N ILE A 219 -1.88 -1.71 29.70
CA ILE A 219 -1.98 -1.57 28.24
C ILE A 219 -1.76 -0.11 27.85
N HIS A 220 -0.90 0.11 26.85
CA HIS A 220 -0.66 1.45 26.28
C HIS A 220 -0.86 1.47 24.77
N GLY A 221 -1.65 2.41 24.31
CA GLY A 221 -1.92 2.60 22.88
C GLY A 221 -0.97 3.58 22.21
N ILE A 222 -0.41 3.20 21.07
CA ILE A 222 0.38 4.12 20.24
C ILE A 222 -0.27 4.31 18.88
N VAL A 223 -0.30 5.55 18.41
CA VAL A 223 -0.77 5.92 17.07
C VAL A 223 0.41 6.46 16.27
N VAL A 224 0.80 5.74 15.22
CA VAL A 224 1.98 6.05 14.43
C VAL A 224 1.59 6.48 13.02
N GLY A 225 1.84 7.73 12.69
CA GLY A 225 1.59 8.27 11.36
C GLY A 225 1.42 9.80 11.34
N PRO A 226 1.60 10.41 10.16
CA PRO A 226 1.61 11.86 10.03
C PRO A 226 0.23 12.49 10.15
N VAL A 227 0.23 13.73 10.65
CA VAL A 227 -0.90 14.66 10.56
C VAL A 227 -0.63 15.63 9.41
N SER A 228 -1.47 15.62 8.39
CA SER A 228 -1.37 16.65 7.34
C SER A 228 -1.97 17.98 7.79
N LYS A 229 -1.46 19.11 7.28
CA LYS A 229 -1.97 20.46 7.58
C LYS A 229 -3.50 20.57 7.48
N SER A 230 -4.10 19.95 6.47
CA SER A 230 -5.56 19.94 6.29
C SER A 230 -6.33 19.12 7.35
N LYS A 231 -5.65 18.36 8.19
CA LYS A 231 -6.25 17.48 9.23
C LYS A 231 -5.95 17.93 10.65
N GLU A 232 -5.28 19.04 10.86
CA GLU A 232 -4.96 19.56 12.19
C GLU A 232 -6.20 19.80 13.08
N LYS A 233 -7.29 20.36 12.50
CA LYS A 233 -8.56 20.50 13.24
C LYS A 233 -9.14 19.15 13.69
N PHE A 234 -9.00 18.13 12.87
CA PHE A 234 -9.44 16.78 13.24
C PHE A 234 -8.54 16.18 14.32
N PHE A 235 -7.23 16.37 14.20
CA PHE A 235 -6.28 15.91 15.22
C PHE A 235 -6.54 16.57 16.60
N LYS A 236 -6.76 17.88 16.64
CA LYS A 236 -7.14 18.58 17.89
C LYS A 236 -8.42 18.00 18.52
N LYS A 237 -9.41 17.57 17.71
CA LYS A 237 -10.62 16.91 18.23
C LYS A 237 -10.28 15.53 18.84
N LEU A 238 -9.35 14.77 18.26
CA LEU A 238 -8.90 13.50 18.84
C LEU A 238 -8.19 13.74 20.18
N GLN A 239 -7.30 14.72 20.26
CA GLN A 239 -6.62 15.10 21.51
C GLN A 239 -7.63 15.53 22.60
N SER A 240 -8.64 16.32 22.21
CA SER A 240 -9.72 16.70 23.14
C SER A 240 -10.53 15.49 23.62
N LYS A 241 -10.73 14.49 22.76
CA LYS A 241 -11.41 13.22 23.14
C LYS A 241 -10.56 12.41 24.12
N VAL A 242 -9.26 12.28 23.87
CA VAL A 242 -8.30 11.63 24.77
C VAL A 242 -8.35 12.29 26.15
N LYS A 243 -8.27 13.62 26.21
CA LYS A 243 -8.37 14.38 27.47
C LYS A 243 -9.72 14.21 28.16
N LYS A 244 -10.83 14.26 27.40
CA LYS A 244 -12.18 14.05 27.96
C LYS A 244 -12.34 12.67 28.64
N PHE A 245 -11.64 11.67 28.14
CA PHE A 245 -11.67 10.31 28.69
C PHE A 245 -10.58 10.05 29.74
N GLY A 246 -9.70 11.02 30.03
CA GLY A 246 -8.58 10.86 30.99
C GLY A 246 -7.54 9.85 30.48
N LEU A 247 -7.30 9.78 29.17
CA LEU A 247 -6.42 8.79 28.54
C LEU A 247 -5.05 9.34 28.15
N GLU A 248 -4.67 10.54 28.66
CA GLU A 248 -3.41 11.20 28.30
C GLU A 248 -2.16 10.35 28.63
N THR A 249 -2.25 9.53 29.67
CA THR A 249 -1.18 8.60 30.07
C THR A 249 -1.27 7.22 29.40
N LYS A 250 -2.37 6.94 28.68
CA LYS A 250 -2.65 5.62 28.07
C LYS A 250 -2.54 5.62 26.54
N ILE A 251 -2.44 6.81 25.89
CA ILE A 251 -2.34 6.94 24.45
C ILE A 251 -1.23 7.92 24.09
N THR A 252 -0.34 7.47 23.19
CA THR A 252 0.72 8.33 22.62
C THR A 252 0.55 8.45 21.11
N PHE A 253 0.59 9.70 20.60
CA PHE A 253 0.67 9.99 19.17
C PHE A 253 2.14 10.20 18.80
N CYS A 254 2.76 9.20 18.20
CA CYS A 254 4.20 9.17 17.87
C CYS A 254 4.58 9.97 16.62
N GLY A 255 3.60 10.51 15.87
CA GLY A 255 3.87 11.23 14.61
C GLY A 255 4.37 10.30 13.50
N SER A 256 5.11 10.86 12.56
CA SER A 256 5.71 10.10 11.44
C SER A 256 7.05 9.49 11.88
N ARG A 257 7.22 8.19 11.67
CA ARG A 257 8.41 7.44 12.10
C ARG A 257 9.09 6.80 10.89
N SER A 258 10.41 6.79 10.89
CA SER A 258 11.23 6.06 9.89
C SER A 258 11.58 4.63 10.34
N ASP A 259 11.56 4.37 11.64
CA ASP A 259 11.85 3.09 12.30
C ASP A 259 10.60 2.21 12.49
N ILE A 260 9.66 2.31 11.55
CA ILE A 260 8.34 1.64 11.63
C ILE A 260 8.44 0.12 11.80
N VAL A 261 9.44 -0.51 11.21
CA VAL A 261 9.70 -1.96 11.35
C VAL A 261 9.93 -2.33 12.80
N ASN A 262 10.78 -1.56 13.49
CA ASN A 262 11.06 -1.80 14.90
C ASN A 262 9.83 -1.57 15.78
N ILE A 263 9.01 -0.56 15.45
CA ILE A 263 7.76 -0.30 16.19
C ILE A 263 6.74 -1.43 15.98
N TYR A 264 6.65 -2.02 14.78
CA TYR A 264 5.84 -3.23 14.57
C TYR A 264 6.32 -4.38 15.46
N LYS A 265 7.62 -4.65 15.50
CA LYS A 265 8.23 -5.69 16.35
C LYS A 265 8.06 -5.43 17.84
N PHE A 266 7.96 -4.16 18.24
CA PHE A 266 7.76 -3.73 19.62
C PHE A 266 6.30 -3.88 20.09
N ALA A 267 5.34 -3.79 19.19
CA ALA A 267 3.93 -3.88 19.50
C ALA A 267 3.48 -5.33 19.78
N ASP A 268 2.62 -5.53 20.78
CA ASP A 268 1.96 -6.81 21.04
C ASP A 268 0.84 -7.07 20.01
N ILE A 269 0.08 -6.02 19.63
CA ILE A 269 -1.00 -6.10 18.62
C ILE A 269 -0.98 -4.84 17.74
N VAL A 270 -1.09 -5.04 16.43
CA VAL A 270 -1.25 -3.97 15.44
C VAL A 270 -2.69 -3.96 14.91
N TYR A 271 -3.26 -2.76 14.71
CA TYR A 271 -4.64 -2.61 14.26
C TYR A 271 -4.74 -1.98 12.88
N ASN A 272 -5.68 -2.48 12.08
CA ASN A 272 -6.18 -1.82 10.89
C ASN A 272 -7.69 -1.57 11.05
N LEU A 273 -8.07 -0.40 11.55
CA LEU A 273 -9.46 -0.03 11.86
C LEU A 273 -10.07 0.90 10.80
N SER A 274 -9.66 0.76 9.55
CA SER A 274 -10.19 1.57 8.46
C SER A 274 -11.69 1.38 8.28
N LYS A 275 -12.48 2.46 8.37
CA LYS A 275 -13.95 2.44 8.27
C LYS A 275 -14.49 2.21 6.86
N THR A 276 -13.68 2.53 5.87
CA THR A 276 -13.97 2.21 4.46
C THR A 276 -13.04 1.09 3.99
N PRO A 277 -13.47 0.24 3.05
CA PRO A 277 -12.64 -0.85 2.58
C PRO A 277 -11.25 -0.37 2.14
N GLU A 278 -10.22 -0.94 2.75
CA GLU A 278 -8.86 -0.76 2.26
C GLU A 278 -8.72 -1.41 0.89
N PRO A 279 -8.05 -0.76 -0.06
CA PRO A 279 -7.74 -1.42 -1.32
C PRO A 279 -6.90 -2.68 -1.16
N PHE A 280 -5.99 -2.69 -0.18
CA PHE A 280 -5.17 -3.85 0.16
C PHE A 280 -4.90 -3.95 1.67
N GLY A 281 -4.18 -3.00 2.28
CA GLY A 281 -3.83 -3.03 3.71
C GLY A 281 -2.36 -3.35 3.96
N ARG A 282 -1.46 -2.53 3.41
CA ARG A 282 -0.01 -2.73 3.55
C ARG A 282 0.44 -2.89 5.00
N THR A 283 -0.07 -2.06 5.91
CA THR A 283 0.27 -2.13 7.34
C THR A 283 -0.06 -3.49 7.96
N THR A 284 -1.05 -4.20 7.41
CA THR A 284 -1.44 -5.53 7.86
C THR A 284 -0.38 -6.58 7.49
N ILE A 285 0.08 -6.59 6.23
CA ILE A 285 1.14 -7.53 5.83
C ILE A 285 2.50 -7.18 6.43
N GLU A 286 2.80 -5.90 6.63
CA GLU A 286 4.02 -5.43 7.27
C GLU A 286 4.11 -5.94 8.72
N ALA A 287 3.04 -5.81 9.49
CA ALA A 287 2.96 -6.32 10.85
C ALA A 287 3.01 -7.87 10.91
N ALA A 288 2.29 -8.56 9.99
CA ALA A 288 2.36 -10.02 9.90
C ALA A 288 3.79 -10.53 9.61
N SER A 289 4.50 -9.85 8.70
CA SER A 289 5.86 -10.24 8.31
C SER A 289 6.83 -10.25 9.48
N VAL A 290 6.69 -9.32 10.41
CA VAL A 290 7.53 -9.28 11.61
C VAL A 290 7.03 -10.18 12.75
N GLY A 291 5.96 -10.95 12.52
CA GLY A 291 5.38 -11.89 13.49
C GLY A 291 4.47 -11.25 14.55
N THR A 292 4.11 -9.96 14.39
CA THR A 292 3.22 -9.26 15.33
C THR A 292 1.77 -9.59 15.04
N LYS A 293 0.97 -9.84 16.08
CA LYS A 293 -0.47 -10.08 15.98
C LYS A 293 -1.20 -8.90 15.37
N ILE A 294 -2.21 -9.16 14.55
CA ILE A 294 -2.93 -8.11 13.84
C ILE A 294 -4.44 -8.26 14.07
N MET A 295 -5.09 -7.15 14.31
CA MET A 295 -6.55 -7.08 14.35
C MET A 295 -7.07 -6.06 13.35
N GLY A 296 -8.22 -6.34 12.77
CA GLY A 296 -8.83 -5.42 11.83
C GLY A 296 -10.28 -5.68 11.55
N TRP A 297 -10.92 -4.68 10.95
CA TRP A 297 -12.32 -4.82 10.55
C TRP A 297 -12.45 -5.84 9.40
N ASN A 298 -13.45 -6.71 9.51
CA ASN A 298 -13.76 -7.79 8.55
C ASN A 298 -14.35 -7.22 7.25
N HIS A 299 -13.57 -6.40 6.51
CA HIS A 299 -13.94 -5.90 5.19
C HIS A 299 -12.71 -5.47 4.37
N GLY A 300 -12.89 -5.30 3.05
CA GLY A 300 -11.85 -4.84 2.13
C GLY A 300 -10.61 -5.73 2.12
N GLY A 301 -9.48 -5.15 1.69
CA GLY A 301 -8.21 -5.86 1.62
C GLY A 301 -7.68 -6.33 2.98
N THR A 302 -8.05 -5.67 4.08
CA THR A 302 -7.70 -6.13 5.44
C THR A 302 -8.30 -7.52 5.71
N LYS A 303 -9.57 -7.75 5.31
CA LYS A 303 -10.21 -9.07 5.41
C LYS A 303 -9.46 -10.11 4.58
N GLU A 304 -9.07 -9.78 3.36
CA GLU A 304 -8.37 -10.72 2.47
C GLU A 304 -7.06 -11.21 3.10
N ILE A 305 -6.27 -10.27 3.63
CA ILE A 305 -4.99 -10.58 4.25
C ILE A 305 -5.17 -11.38 5.54
N LEU A 306 -6.06 -10.93 6.43
CA LEU A 306 -6.26 -11.59 7.73
C LEU A 306 -6.90 -12.96 7.58
N ASN A 307 -7.77 -13.21 6.61
CA ASN A 307 -8.28 -14.56 6.35
C ASN A 307 -7.17 -15.56 6.04
N GLU A 308 -6.06 -15.12 5.46
CA GLU A 308 -4.93 -15.98 5.11
C GLU A 308 -3.88 -16.03 6.23
N LEU A 309 -3.57 -14.89 6.85
CA LEU A 309 -2.43 -14.80 7.77
C LEU A 309 -2.81 -14.85 9.24
N PHE A 310 -4.01 -14.40 9.63
CA PHE A 310 -4.43 -14.32 11.02
C PHE A 310 -5.95 -14.17 11.15
N PRO A 311 -6.75 -15.20 10.84
CA PRO A 311 -8.22 -15.14 10.85
C PRO A 311 -8.81 -14.71 12.20
N GLU A 312 -8.14 -15.06 13.30
CA GLU A 312 -8.53 -14.69 14.67
C GLU A 312 -8.56 -13.18 14.90
N GLY A 313 -7.79 -12.42 14.13
CA GLY A 313 -7.74 -10.96 14.22
C GLY A 313 -8.92 -10.24 13.57
N LEU A 314 -9.82 -10.97 12.89
CA LEU A 314 -10.98 -10.35 12.22
C LEU A 314 -12.11 -10.06 13.19
N VAL A 315 -12.60 -8.82 13.15
CA VAL A 315 -13.74 -8.35 13.95
C VAL A 315 -14.74 -7.65 13.05
N LYS A 316 -16.05 -7.81 13.36
CA LYS A 316 -17.12 -7.13 12.61
C LYS A 316 -16.94 -5.61 12.68
N LEU A 317 -17.09 -4.95 11.52
CA LEU A 317 -16.93 -3.50 11.40
C LEU A 317 -17.76 -2.74 12.45
N GLY A 318 -17.05 -1.95 13.26
CA GLY A 318 -17.64 -1.07 14.27
C GLY A 318 -18.01 -1.76 15.60
N ASP A 319 -17.77 -3.05 15.73
CA ASP A 319 -18.02 -3.79 16.98
C ASP A 319 -16.84 -3.63 17.94
N ILE A 320 -16.84 -2.50 18.67
CA ILE A 320 -15.75 -2.15 19.60
C ILE A 320 -15.74 -3.09 20.81
N GLN A 321 -16.90 -3.64 21.22
CA GLN A 321 -16.97 -4.57 22.33
C GLN A 321 -16.28 -5.89 21.97
N ALA A 322 -16.59 -6.47 20.82
CA ALA A 322 -15.92 -7.66 20.33
C ALA A 322 -14.41 -7.40 20.08
N LEU A 323 -14.05 -6.19 19.61
CA LEU A 323 -12.65 -5.79 19.45
C LEU A 323 -11.90 -5.79 20.78
N LYS A 324 -12.51 -5.27 21.86
CA LYS A 324 -11.95 -5.31 23.22
C LYS A 324 -11.74 -6.74 23.71
N GLU A 325 -12.78 -7.57 23.65
CA GLU A 325 -12.72 -8.96 24.14
C GLU A 325 -11.60 -9.74 23.46
N LYS A 326 -11.53 -9.62 22.14
CA LYS A 326 -10.50 -10.26 21.33
C LYS A 326 -9.09 -9.69 21.59
N THR A 327 -8.98 -8.38 21.86
CA THR A 327 -7.71 -7.75 22.24
C THR A 327 -7.16 -8.38 23.52
N ILE A 328 -8.01 -8.53 24.56
CA ILE A 328 -7.60 -9.11 25.84
C ILE A 328 -7.22 -10.58 25.66
N GLU A 329 -8.03 -11.36 24.93
CA GLU A 329 -7.71 -12.75 24.58
C GLU A 329 -6.33 -12.87 23.95
N LEU A 330 -6.06 -12.07 22.90
CA LEU A 330 -4.80 -12.13 22.15
C LEU A 330 -3.58 -11.60 22.93
N ILE A 331 -3.76 -10.67 23.86
CA ILE A 331 -2.68 -10.22 24.75
C ILE A 331 -2.25 -11.34 25.72
N LEU A 332 -3.21 -12.10 26.23
CA LEU A 332 -2.96 -13.18 27.19
C LEU A 332 -2.41 -14.44 26.52
N ASP A 333 -2.74 -14.69 25.28
CA ASP A 333 -2.30 -15.86 24.54
C ASP A 333 -0.98 -15.56 23.76
N SER A 334 0.15 -15.91 24.35
CA SER A 334 1.48 -15.69 23.73
C SER A 334 1.75 -16.58 22.52
N ASP A 335 1.05 -17.69 22.37
CA ASP A 335 1.35 -18.72 21.39
C ASP A 335 0.72 -18.43 20.02
N LYS A 336 -0.36 -17.66 20.00
CA LYS A 336 -0.98 -17.20 18.76
C LYS A 336 -0.07 -16.22 18.03
N LYS A 337 0.26 -16.55 16.77
CA LYS A 337 1.06 -15.73 15.88
C LYS A 337 0.48 -15.78 14.46
N PRO A 338 0.70 -14.73 13.65
CA PRO A 338 0.35 -14.79 12.24
C PRO A 338 1.08 -15.94 11.52
N GLU A 339 0.42 -16.51 10.53
CA GLU A 339 1.02 -17.44 9.58
C GLU A 339 2.16 -16.76 8.79
N THR A 340 3.04 -17.57 8.23
CA THR A 340 4.11 -17.07 7.37
C THR A 340 3.54 -16.24 6.22
N ASN A 341 4.03 -15.02 6.08
CA ASN A 341 3.51 -14.09 5.08
C ASN A 341 3.77 -14.57 3.65
N SER A 342 2.70 -14.94 2.94
CA SER A 342 2.71 -15.33 1.53
C SER A 342 2.67 -14.14 0.56
N PHE A 343 2.35 -12.92 1.04
CA PHE A 343 2.29 -11.69 0.25
C PHE A 343 3.68 -11.04 0.18
N THR A 344 4.60 -11.64 -0.57
CA THR A 344 5.98 -11.17 -0.69
C THR A 344 6.17 -10.30 -1.94
N SER A 345 7.15 -9.38 -1.89
CA SER A 345 7.52 -8.57 -3.05
C SER A 345 8.00 -9.43 -4.21
N GLU A 346 8.71 -10.52 -3.93
CA GLU A 346 9.18 -11.48 -4.93
C GLU A 346 8.01 -12.12 -5.68
N ARG A 347 7.04 -12.70 -4.95
CA ARG A 347 5.83 -13.30 -5.54
C ARG A 347 5.04 -12.30 -6.38
N MET A 348 4.89 -11.05 -5.91
CA MET A 348 4.23 -9.98 -6.66
C MET A 348 4.95 -9.70 -7.99
N ILE A 349 6.28 -9.66 -7.97
CA ILE A 349 7.11 -9.41 -9.15
C ILE A 349 6.99 -10.58 -10.13
N ASP A 350 7.19 -11.82 -9.66
CA ASP A 350 7.15 -13.00 -10.51
C ASP A 350 5.77 -13.17 -11.16
N SER A 351 4.67 -13.02 -10.41
CA SER A 351 3.31 -13.03 -10.98
C SER A 351 3.11 -11.92 -12.01
N THR A 352 3.71 -10.73 -11.82
CA THR A 352 3.65 -9.65 -12.82
C THR A 352 4.39 -10.04 -14.10
N LEU A 353 5.54 -10.68 -13.99
CA LEU A 353 6.31 -11.17 -15.14
C LEU A 353 5.59 -12.30 -15.90
N GLU A 354 4.90 -13.19 -15.18
CA GLU A 354 4.06 -14.22 -15.78
C GLU A 354 2.92 -13.62 -16.62
N VAL A 355 2.24 -12.60 -16.08
CA VAL A 355 1.21 -11.87 -16.83
C VAL A 355 1.80 -11.25 -18.10
N TYR A 356 2.99 -10.64 -18.01
CA TYR A 356 3.66 -10.06 -19.19
C TYR A 356 3.94 -11.10 -20.27
N ARG A 357 4.51 -12.24 -19.89
CA ARG A 357 4.83 -13.34 -20.83
C ARG A 357 3.57 -13.87 -21.49
N SER A 358 2.54 -14.20 -20.70
CA SER A 358 1.28 -14.76 -21.22
C SER A 358 0.55 -13.85 -22.20
N LEU A 359 0.67 -12.53 -22.02
CA LEU A 359 0.06 -11.56 -22.92
C LEU A 359 0.82 -11.42 -24.24
N LEU A 360 2.15 -11.50 -24.21
CA LEU A 360 2.97 -11.47 -25.41
C LEU A 360 2.80 -12.74 -26.26
N GLU A 361 2.72 -13.91 -25.63
CA GLU A 361 2.43 -15.19 -26.32
C GLU A 361 1.08 -15.18 -27.04
N LYS A 362 0.06 -14.51 -26.48
CA LYS A 362 -1.26 -14.38 -27.12
C LYS A 362 -1.30 -13.35 -28.26
N SER A 363 -0.31 -12.47 -28.31
CA SER A 363 -0.21 -11.39 -29.30
C SER A 363 0.70 -11.76 -30.48
N SER A 364 1.48 -12.84 -30.36
CA SER A 364 2.30 -13.46 -31.41
C SER A 364 1.46 -14.39 -32.26
#